data_a645ce82e1f3b8d1827d40f00f9823b0
#
_entry.id   a645ce82e1f3b8d1827d40f00f9823b0
#
_cell.length_a   1.000
_cell.length_b   1.000
_cell.length_c   1.000
_cell.angle_alpha   90.00
_cell.angle_beta   90.00
_cell.angle_gamma   90.00
#
_symmetry.space_group_name_H-M   'P 1'
#
loop_
_entity.id
_entity.type
_entity.pdbx_description
1 polymer ?
#
loop_
_entity_poly.entity_id
_entity_poly.type
_entity_poly.pdbx_seq_one_letter_code
_entity_poly.pdbx_strand_id
1 'polypeptide(L)'
;MKVAIFTETYFPFISGVVTHIKTLKESLEHAGHEVLIVTTSPKAVCHYVKDGVLYCPAIPLKRIYGYGLSNPVNIQRLRIIQDFDPDIIHIHTEFSMGIFAQFAARKQNKPIVYTLHTMYDDYMFYVAPERFQNMVK
;
A
#
# COMPACT_ATOMS: atom_id res chain seq x y z
N MET A 1 13.11 -14.91 -1.95
CA MET A 1 12.62 -14.03 -0.86
C MET A 1 11.12 -13.91 -0.92
N LYS A 2 10.52 -13.60 0.21
CA LYS A 2 9.10 -13.23 0.32
C LYS A 2 8.99 -11.72 0.47
N VAL A 3 8.23 -11.09 -0.42
CA VAL A 3 8.05 -9.63 -0.46
C VAL A 3 6.58 -9.30 -0.23
N ALA A 4 6.28 -8.49 0.78
CA ALA A 4 4.95 -7.94 1.01
C ALA A 4 4.90 -6.50 0.49
N ILE A 5 4.05 -6.23 -0.49
CA ILE A 5 3.87 -4.92 -1.13
C ILE A 5 2.59 -4.29 -0.61
N PHE A 6 2.70 -3.09 -0.03
CA PHE A 6 1.58 -2.37 0.56
C PHE A 6 1.22 -1.16 -0.30
N THR A 7 -0.04 -1.09 -0.69
CA THR A 7 -0.58 -0.01 -1.52
C THR A 7 -2.06 0.25 -1.17
N GLU A 8 -2.49 1.53 -1.25
CA GLU A 8 -3.90 1.89 -1.06
C GLU A 8 -4.77 1.44 -2.23
N THR A 9 -4.22 1.33 -3.43
CA THR A 9 -4.97 0.99 -4.63
C THR A 9 -4.33 -0.16 -5.40
N TYR A 10 -5.20 -1.05 -5.90
CA TYR A 10 -4.82 -2.12 -6.82
C TYR A 10 -6.00 -2.43 -7.75
N PHE A 11 -5.91 -3.46 -8.60
CA PHE A 11 -7.01 -3.82 -9.47
C PHE A 11 -8.32 -4.05 -8.69
N PRO A 12 -9.47 -3.69 -9.26
CA PRO A 12 -9.75 -3.29 -10.64
C PRO A 12 -9.47 -1.81 -10.96
N PHE A 13 -8.99 -1.02 -10.01
CA PHE A 13 -8.62 0.38 -10.28
C PHE A 13 -7.38 0.43 -11.19
N ILE A 14 -7.39 1.30 -12.21
CA ILE A 14 -6.31 1.43 -13.19
C ILE A 14 -5.62 2.78 -13.00
N SER A 15 -4.31 2.72 -12.76
CA SER A 15 -3.44 3.89 -12.64
C SER A 15 -1.99 3.51 -12.96
N GLY A 16 -1.12 4.50 -13.10
CA GLY A 16 0.31 4.25 -13.27
C GLY A 16 0.93 3.48 -12.09
N VAL A 17 0.50 3.79 -10.87
CA VAL A 17 0.95 3.09 -9.65
C VAL A 17 0.54 1.61 -9.69
N VAL A 18 -0.72 1.32 -10.01
CA VAL A 18 -1.24 -0.05 -10.11
C VAL A 18 -0.50 -0.83 -11.19
N THR A 19 -0.27 -0.25 -12.35
CA THR A 19 0.49 -0.87 -13.44
C THR A 19 1.93 -1.17 -13.02
N HIS A 20 2.58 -0.22 -12.35
CA HIS A 20 3.93 -0.41 -11.84
C HIS A 20 3.99 -1.57 -10.83
N ILE A 21 3.08 -1.61 -9.87
CA ILE A 21 3.04 -2.66 -8.84
C ILE A 21 2.77 -4.04 -9.47
N LYS A 22 1.87 -4.11 -10.45
CA LYS A 22 1.61 -5.35 -11.20
C LYS A 22 2.89 -5.85 -11.90
N THR A 23 3.55 -4.97 -12.62
CA THR A 23 4.79 -5.31 -13.33
C THR A 23 5.89 -5.74 -12.36
N LEU A 24 6.03 -5.05 -11.23
CA LEU A 24 6.99 -5.40 -10.18
C LEU A 24 6.70 -6.79 -9.61
N LYS A 25 5.42 -7.07 -9.29
CA LYS A 25 5.00 -8.40 -8.81
C LYS A 25 5.36 -9.50 -9.80
N GLU A 26 4.97 -9.34 -11.07
CA GLU A 26 5.25 -10.31 -12.12
C GLU A 26 6.75 -10.55 -12.30
N SER A 27 7.55 -9.46 -12.27
CA SER A 27 9.01 -9.55 -12.40
C SER A 27 9.65 -10.28 -11.22
N LEU A 28 9.22 -10.00 -10.00
CA LEU A 28 9.71 -10.66 -8.79
C LEU A 28 9.35 -12.16 -8.79
N GLU A 29 8.12 -12.49 -9.15
CA GLU A 29 7.66 -13.89 -9.23
C GLU A 29 8.42 -14.66 -10.33
N HIS A 30 8.66 -14.02 -11.47
CA HIS A 30 9.47 -14.62 -12.55
C HIS A 30 10.92 -14.88 -12.11
N ALA A 31 11.46 -14.02 -11.23
CA ALA A 31 12.78 -14.21 -10.64
C ALA A 31 12.81 -15.25 -9.48
N GLY A 32 11.69 -15.90 -9.18
CA GLY A 32 11.59 -16.93 -8.15
C GLY A 32 11.23 -16.45 -6.75
N HIS A 33 10.80 -15.21 -6.59
CA HIS A 33 10.35 -14.67 -5.31
C HIS A 33 8.84 -14.88 -5.11
N GLU A 34 8.41 -14.96 -3.85
CA GLU A 34 6.99 -14.95 -3.50
C GLU A 34 6.55 -13.53 -3.18
N VAL A 35 5.42 -13.10 -3.72
CA VAL A 35 4.90 -11.73 -3.53
C VAL A 35 3.48 -11.77 -3.00
N LEU A 36 3.23 -11.04 -1.91
CA LEU A 36 1.90 -10.74 -1.40
C LEU A 36 1.64 -9.25 -1.54
N ILE A 37 0.61 -8.87 -2.29
CA ILE A 37 0.14 -7.49 -2.34
C ILE A 37 -0.92 -7.32 -1.24
N VAL A 38 -0.80 -6.24 -0.46
CA VAL A 38 -1.76 -5.86 0.58
C VAL A 38 -2.38 -4.54 0.18
N THR A 39 -3.67 -4.54 -0.06
CA THR A 39 -4.40 -3.37 -0.57
C THR A 39 -5.77 -3.21 0.10
N THR A 40 -6.37 -2.06 -0.09
CA THR A 40 -7.74 -1.80 0.36
C THR A 40 -8.76 -2.15 -0.72
N SER A 41 -9.95 -2.54 -0.29
CA SER A 41 -11.10 -2.69 -1.17
C SER A 41 -12.36 -2.17 -0.48
N PRO A 42 -12.96 -1.07 -0.95
CA PRO A 42 -14.23 -0.56 -0.40
C PRO A 42 -15.41 -1.53 -0.57
N LYS A 43 -15.28 -2.49 -1.47
CA LYS A 43 -16.30 -3.53 -1.70
C LYS A 43 -16.11 -4.77 -0.81
N ALA A 44 -14.96 -4.91 -0.16
CA ALA A 44 -14.70 -6.06 0.70
C ALA A 44 -15.46 -5.94 2.02
N VAL A 45 -16.15 -6.99 2.41
CA VAL A 45 -16.83 -7.11 3.72
C VAL A 45 -15.88 -7.67 4.77
N CYS A 46 -14.96 -8.52 4.37
CA CYS A 46 -13.94 -9.12 5.24
C CYS A 46 -12.61 -9.21 4.49
N HIS A 47 -11.53 -9.47 5.24
CA HIS A 47 -10.24 -9.74 4.64
C HIS A 47 -10.28 -11.03 3.83
N TYR A 48 -9.77 -11.01 2.61
CA TYR A 48 -9.62 -12.19 1.79
C TYR A 48 -8.39 -12.10 0.89
N VAL A 49 -7.81 -13.25 0.58
CA VAL A 49 -6.67 -13.35 -0.34
C VAL A 49 -7.13 -13.99 -1.64
N LYS A 50 -6.79 -13.36 -2.76
CA LYS A 50 -7.05 -13.86 -4.10
C LYS A 50 -5.89 -13.54 -5.02
N ASP A 51 -5.34 -14.55 -5.70
CA ASP A 51 -4.25 -14.40 -6.67
C ASP A 51 -3.02 -13.65 -6.10
N GLY A 52 -2.65 -13.95 -4.86
CA GLY A 52 -1.53 -13.30 -4.18
C GLY A 52 -1.80 -11.86 -3.75
N VAL A 53 -3.06 -11.47 -3.64
CA VAL A 53 -3.48 -10.14 -3.18
C VAL A 53 -4.38 -10.28 -1.97
N LEU A 54 -4.00 -9.64 -0.86
CA LEU A 54 -4.83 -9.48 0.32
C LEU A 54 -5.67 -8.21 0.19
N TYR A 55 -6.97 -8.38 0.08
CA TYR A 55 -7.94 -7.28 0.05
C TYR A 55 -8.45 -6.99 1.45
N CYS A 56 -8.28 -5.75 1.88
CA CYS A 56 -8.68 -5.29 3.22
C CYS A 56 -9.92 -4.41 3.16
N PRO A 57 -10.93 -4.62 4.03
CA PRO A 57 -12.08 -3.74 4.11
C PRO A 57 -11.66 -2.29 4.34
N ALA A 58 -12.30 -1.36 3.63
CA ALA A 58 -11.99 0.06 3.68
C ALA A 58 -13.23 0.92 3.49
N ILE A 59 -13.17 2.14 4.00
CA ILE A 59 -14.19 3.17 3.76
C ILE A 59 -13.76 3.96 2.51
N PRO A 60 -14.61 4.06 1.47
CA PRO A 60 -14.26 4.82 0.27
C PRO A 60 -14.14 6.32 0.57
N LEU A 61 -13.08 6.93 0.08
CA LEU A 61 -12.90 8.39 0.12
C LEU A 61 -13.48 8.99 -1.16
N LYS A 62 -14.58 9.73 -1.04
CA LYS A 62 -15.28 10.35 -2.18
C LYS A 62 -14.42 11.40 -2.91
N ARG A 63 -13.43 12.00 -2.25
CA ARG A 63 -12.61 13.08 -2.80
C ARG A 63 -11.33 12.60 -3.48
N ILE A 64 -10.91 11.38 -3.20
CA ILE A 64 -9.69 10.81 -3.80
C ILE A 64 -10.09 9.54 -4.54
N TYR A 65 -10.04 9.61 -5.85
CA TYR A 65 -10.51 8.55 -6.72
C TYR A 65 -9.74 7.25 -6.50
N GLY A 66 -10.45 6.17 -6.18
CA GLY A 66 -9.88 4.84 -6.03
C GLY A 66 -9.21 4.56 -4.68
N TYR A 67 -9.19 5.54 -3.78
CA TYR A 67 -8.62 5.37 -2.45
C TYR A 67 -9.69 4.98 -1.43
N GLY A 68 -9.37 3.98 -0.60
CA GLY A 68 -10.12 3.64 0.59
C GLY A 68 -9.23 3.80 1.81
N LEU A 69 -9.82 4.22 2.93
CA LEU A 69 -9.14 4.21 4.23
C LEU A 69 -9.52 2.95 4.99
N SER A 70 -8.53 2.19 5.39
CA SER A 70 -8.68 1.04 6.27
C SER A 70 -8.11 1.35 7.65
N ASN A 71 -8.55 0.60 8.66
CA ASN A 71 -7.96 0.73 9.99
C ASN A 71 -6.44 0.45 9.91
N PRO A 72 -5.57 1.40 10.29
CA PRO A 72 -4.12 1.22 10.22
C PRO A 72 -3.57 0.22 11.25
N VAL A 73 -4.37 -0.19 12.21
CA VAL A 73 -4.00 -1.23 13.20
C VAL A 73 -5.09 -2.30 13.21
N ASN A 74 -4.82 -3.43 12.58
CA ASN A 74 -5.75 -4.54 12.49
C ASN A 74 -5.04 -5.86 12.80
N ILE A 75 -5.49 -6.56 13.84
CA ILE A 75 -4.86 -7.80 14.31
C ILE A 75 -5.01 -8.94 13.32
N GLN A 76 -6.17 -9.09 12.69
CA GLN A 76 -6.41 -10.14 11.71
C GLN A 76 -5.48 -9.99 10.50
N ARG A 77 -5.35 -8.78 10.00
CA ARG A 77 -4.44 -8.45 8.89
C ARG A 77 -2.98 -8.71 9.30
N LEU A 78 -2.61 -8.31 10.51
CA LEU A 78 -1.27 -8.55 11.04
C LEU A 78 -0.94 -10.05 11.08
N ARG A 79 -1.89 -10.90 11.52
CA ARG A 79 -1.71 -12.36 11.52
C ARG A 79 -1.49 -12.92 10.11
N ILE A 80 -2.24 -12.45 9.12
CA ILE A 80 -2.07 -12.87 7.73
C ILE A 80 -0.67 -12.52 7.22
N ILE A 81 -0.16 -11.33 7.55
CA ILE A 81 1.20 -10.91 7.18
C ILE A 81 2.25 -11.75 7.93
N GLN A 82 2.03 -12.04 9.20
CA GLN A 82 2.92 -12.89 10.00
C GLN A 82 2.98 -14.33 9.46
N ASP A 83 1.84 -14.88 9.04
CA ASP A 83 1.77 -16.22 8.44
C ASP A 83 2.49 -16.27 7.08
N PHE A 84 2.41 -15.21 6.30
CA PHE A 84 3.18 -15.06 5.07
C PHE A 84 4.69 -14.97 5.37
N ASP A 85 5.07 -14.36 6.48
CA ASP A 85 6.45 -14.16 6.94
C ASP A 85 7.33 -13.48 5.87
N PRO A 86 7.07 -12.23 5.51
CA PRO A 86 7.85 -11.53 4.49
C PRO A 86 9.30 -11.29 4.96
N ASP A 87 10.22 -11.35 4.02
CA ASP A 87 11.61 -10.93 4.24
C ASP A 87 11.76 -9.41 4.12
N ILE A 88 10.95 -8.79 3.26
CA ILE A 88 10.95 -7.35 3.00
C ILE A 88 9.50 -6.85 2.96
N ILE A 89 9.28 -5.68 3.56
CA ILE A 89 8.05 -4.92 3.46
C ILE A 89 8.28 -3.72 2.56
N HIS A 90 7.56 -3.68 1.44
CA HIS A 90 7.70 -2.65 0.41
C HIS A 90 6.47 -1.75 0.37
N ILE A 91 6.63 -0.48 0.66
CA ILE A 91 5.56 0.51 0.77
C ILE A 91 5.52 1.36 -0.49
N HIS A 92 4.35 1.49 -1.10
CA HIS A 92 4.11 2.30 -2.29
C HIS A 92 3.19 3.50 -2.04
N THR A 93 2.47 3.53 -0.91
CA THR A 93 1.60 4.66 -0.54
C THR A 93 1.69 4.94 0.96
N GLU A 94 1.55 6.21 1.35
CA GLU A 94 1.79 6.68 2.71
C GLU A 94 0.56 6.66 3.63
N PHE A 95 -0.61 6.35 3.09
CA PHE A 95 -1.87 6.42 3.84
C PHE A 95 -2.05 5.23 4.80
N SER A 96 -3.25 4.76 4.99
CA SER A 96 -3.57 3.73 5.97
C SER A 96 -2.76 2.44 5.78
N MET A 97 -2.50 2.04 4.53
CA MET A 97 -1.66 0.88 4.24
C MET A 97 -0.18 1.12 4.56
N GLY A 98 0.34 2.31 4.30
CA GLY A 98 1.70 2.67 4.66
C GLY A 98 1.92 2.69 6.17
N ILE A 99 0.97 3.23 6.93
CA ILE A 99 1.01 3.22 8.41
C ILE A 99 0.95 1.79 8.93
N PHE A 100 0.04 0.99 8.40
CA PHE A 100 -0.06 -0.42 8.79
C PHE A 100 1.22 -1.21 8.43
N ALA A 101 1.81 -0.96 7.27
CA ALA A 101 3.06 -1.59 6.85
C ALA A 101 4.21 -1.30 7.81
N GLN A 102 4.34 -0.06 8.26
CA GLN A 102 5.34 0.31 9.28
C GLN A 102 5.09 -0.40 10.61
N PHE A 103 3.83 -0.47 11.03
CA PHE A 103 3.44 -1.21 12.23
C PHE A 103 3.78 -2.69 12.11
N ALA A 104 3.43 -3.34 11.00
CA ALA A 104 3.73 -4.74 10.74
C ALA A 104 5.25 -5.01 10.68
N ALA A 105 6.02 -4.13 10.06
CA ALA A 105 7.47 -4.23 10.00
C ALA A 105 8.12 -4.17 11.37
N ARG A 106 7.68 -3.24 12.22
CA ARG A 106 8.17 -3.13 13.60
C ARG A 106 7.83 -4.35 14.44
N LYS A 107 6.62 -4.87 14.33
CA LYS A 107 6.17 -6.06 15.06
C LYS A 107 6.94 -7.31 14.68
N GLN A 108 7.39 -7.41 13.44
CA GLN A 108 8.10 -8.59 12.94
C GLN A 108 9.61 -8.34 12.77
N ASN A 109 10.10 -7.15 13.09
CA ASN A 109 11.49 -6.74 12.90
C ASN A 109 11.97 -6.96 11.45
N LYS A 110 11.19 -6.50 10.48
CA LYS A 110 11.48 -6.65 9.06
C LYS A 110 11.95 -5.31 8.44
N PRO A 111 12.85 -5.36 7.46
CA PRO A 111 13.28 -4.16 6.74
C PRO A 111 12.16 -3.58 5.87
N ILE A 112 12.17 -2.27 5.72
CA ILE A 112 11.23 -1.52 4.89
C ILE A 112 11.96 -0.97 3.67
N VAL A 113 11.36 -1.14 2.50
CA VAL A 113 11.69 -0.44 1.27
C VAL A 113 10.53 0.48 0.92
N TYR A 114 10.81 1.67 0.46
CA TYR A 114 9.79 2.67 0.16
C TYR A 114 9.98 3.19 -1.27
N THR A 115 8.92 3.14 -2.08
CA THR A 115 8.90 3.74 -3.42
C THR A 115 7.93 4.91 -3.44
N LEU A 116 8.46 6.11 -3.62
CA LEU A 116 7.67 7.32 -3.81
C LEU A 116 7.21 7.41 -5.26
N HIS A 117 5.92 7.48 -5.47
CA HIS A 117 5.32 7.67 -6.80
C HIS A 117 4.97 9.14 -7.07
N THR A 118 4.91 9.96 -6.03
CA THR A 118 4.53 11.37 -6.10
C THR A 118 5.51 12.20 -5.31
N MET A 119 6.08 13.20 -5.95
CA MET A 119 6.86 14.24 -5.29
C MET A 119 5.88 15.27 -4.68
N TYR A 120 5.50 15.06 -3.42
CA TYR A 120 4.49 15.90 -2.76
C TYR A 120 4.87 17.37 -2.71
N ASP A 121 6.14 17.69 -2.57
CA ASP A 121 6.64 19.07 -2.56
C ASP A 121 6.29 19.80 -3.86
N ASP A 122 6.40 19.12 -4.99
CA ASP A 122 6.03 19.68 -6.30
C ASP A 122 4.50 19.76 -6.47
N TYR A 123 3.75 18.82 -5.88
CA TYR A 123 2.29 18.80 -5.96
C TYR A 123 1.61 19.81 -5.05
N MET A 124 2.18 20.12 -3.91
CA MET A 124 1.65 21.15 -3.01
C MET A 124 1.59 22.53 -3.66
N PHE A 125 2.45 22.77 -4.66
CA PHE A 125 2.44 23.99 -5.46
C PHE A 125 1.14 24.17 -6.26
N TYR A 126 0.51 23.08 -6.68
CA TYR A 126 -0.72 23.11 -7.48
C TYR A 126 -2.00 23.06 -6.66
N VAL A 127 -1.95 22.57 -5.43
CA VAL A 127 -3.14 22.27 -4.63
C VAL A 127 -3.31 23.22 -3.44
N ALA A 128 -2.22 23.77 -2.89
CA ALA A 128 -2.28 24.66 -1.74
C ALA A 128 -2.48 26.13 -2.16
N PRO A 129 -3.36 26.89 -1.48
CA PRO A 129 -3.39 28.35 -1.64
C PRO A 129 -2.01 28.96 -1.40
N GLU A 130 -1.68 30.04 -2.12
CA GLU A 130 -0.35 30.68 -2.07
C GLU A 130 0.19 30.93 -0.66
N ARG A 131 -0.71 31.27 0.28
CA ARG A 131 -0.35 31.50 1.69
C ARG A 131 0.19 30.26 2.44
N PHE A 132 -0.12 29.05 1.95
CA PHE A 132 0.38 27.79 2.53
C PHE A 132 1.63 27.26 1.82
N GLN A 133 1.91 27.71 0.60
CA GLN A 133 3.08 27.30 -0.18
C GLN A 133 4.39 27.72 0.51
N ASN A 134 4.37 28.83 1.25
CA ASN A 134 5.53 29.35 1.99
C ASN A 134 5.78 28.64 3.33
N MET A 135 4.86 27.80 3.81
CA MET A 135 5.01 27.02 5.05
C MET A 135 5.71 25.67 4.83
N VAL A 136 5.83 25.23 3.58
CA VAL A 136 6.35 23.90 3.21
C VAL A 136 7.79 23.97 2.68
N LYS A 137 8.37 25.17 2.59
CA LYS A 137 9.78 25.38 2.18
C LYS A 137 10.73 25.35 3.36
#